data_aa9922569a1cdc8620d47701fc74460b
#
_entry.id   aa9922569a1cdc8620d47701fc74460b
#
_cell.length_a   1.000
_cell.length_b   1.000
_cell.length_c   1.000
_cell.angle_alpha   90.00
_cell.angle_beta   90.00
_cell.angle_gamma   90.00
#
_symmetry.space_group_name_H-M   'P 1'
#
loop_
_entity.id
_entity.type
_entity.pdbx_description
1 polymer ?
#
loop_
_entity_poly.entity_id
_entity_poly.type
_entity_poly.pdbx_seq_one_letter_code
_entity_poly.pdbx_strand_id
1 'polypeptide(L)'
;MTQARYVVAALSLVALGVGPALAQGPADNMTFFVTSANPGDGGNLGGLSGADAHCESLAAAVGAGGKTWRAYLSTSTVDARSRIGAGPWYNVGGVMIASSVADLHSVNNKITPETALNEKGASPNYIGGPQPNQHDMLTGSNENGTASAMTCNNWTDGSANSMATLGHGDRLGRTEGVNSWNSVHPSQGCALENLAPTGGAGMFYCFSAD
;
A
#
# COMPACT_ATOMS: atom_id res chain seq x y z
N MET A 1 56.21 -39.54 46.72
CA MET A 1 55.16 -39.91 45.74
C MET A 1 54.05 -38.85 45.81
N THR A 2 54.08 -37.87 44.87
CA THR A 2 53.23 -36.69 44.91
C THR A 2 52.10 -36.89 43.85
N GLN A 3 50.88 -37.03 44.27
CA GLN A 3 49.72 -37.19 43.39
C GLN A 3 49.25 -35.81 42.89
N ALA A 4 49.29 -35.55 41.58
CA ALA A 4 48.69 -34.38 40.97
C ALA A 4 47.16 -34.57 40.80
N ARG A 5 46.36 -33.66 41.35
CA ARG A 5 44.93 -33.60 41.15
C ARG A 5 44.62 -32.70 39.97
N TYR A 6 44.04 -33.30 38.94
CA TYR A 6 43.48 -32.57 37.78
C TYR A 6 42.09 -32.06 38.10
N VAL A 7 41.90 -30.71 38.06
CA VAL A 7 40.58 -30.09 38.14
C VAL A 7 40.07 -29.94 36.71
N VAL A 8 39.00 -30.66 36.36
CA VAL A 8 38.29 -30.52 35.09
C VAL A 8 37.27 -29.43 35.26
N ALA A 9 37.48 -28.26 34.60
CA ALA A 9 36.51 -27.22 34.52
C ALA A 9 35.50 -27.52 33.42
N ALA A 10 34.25 -27.72 33.76
CA ALA A 10 33.16 -27.88 32.81
C ALA A 10 32.73 -26.52 32.30
N LEU A 11 32.97 -26.22 31.02
CA LEU A 11 32.40 -25.06 30.33
C LEU A 11 30.93 -25.38 29.95
N SER A 12 30.00 -24.73 30.63
CA SER A 12 28.59 -24.74 30.23
C SER A 12 28.36 -23.80 29.07
N LEU A 13 28.12 -24.32 27.85
CA LEU A 13 27.62 -23.53 26.72
C LEU A 13 26.15 -23.12 26.99
N VAL A 14 25.91 -21.85 27.23
CA VAL A 14 24.56 -21.29 27.20
C VAL A 14 24.19 -21.05 25.73
N ALA A 15 23.35 -21.92 25.17
CA ALA A 15 22.75 -21.70 23.85
C ALA A 15 21.69 -20.57 23.97
N LEU A 16 22.01 -19.38 23.48
CA LEU A 16 21.02 -18.32 23.28
C LEU A 16 20.10 -18.74 22.13
N GLY A 17 18.93 -19.28 22.47
CA GLY A 17 17.87 -19.58 21.52
C GLY A 17 17.34 -18.29 20.92
N VAL A 18 17.66 -18.00 19.66
CA VAL A 18 16.95 -17.01 18.86
C VAL A 18 15.59 -17.61 18.54
N GLY A 19 14.58 -17.30 19.35
CA GLY A 19 13.19 -17.62 19.02
C GLY A 19 12.77 -16.91 17.73
N PRO A 20 11.81 -17.48 16.96
CA PRO A 20 11.26 -16.78 15.80
C PRO A 20 10.70 -15.43 16.27
N ALA A 21 11.14 -14.35 15.63
CA ALA A 21 10.54 -13.02 15.82
C ALA A 21 9.05 -13.16 15.43
N LEU A 22 8.16 -13.04 16.39
CA LEU A 22 6.73 -12.94 16.12
C LEU A 22 6.57 -11.65 15.29
N ALA A 23 6.01 -11.78 14.08
CA ALA A 23 5.63 -10.62 13.30
C ALA A 23 4.70 -9.78 14.19
N GLN A 24 5.10 -8.54 14.50
CA GLN A 24 4.24 -7.62 15.22
C GLN A 24 2.98 -7.40 14.37
N GLY A 25 1.82 -7.59 14.98
CA GLY A 25 0.55 -7.23 14.36
C GLY A 25 0.52 -5.73 14.01
N PRO A 26 -0.45 -5.29 13.20
CA PRO A 26 -0.58 -3.89 12.84
C PRO A 26 -0.69 -3.04 14.11
N ALA A 27 -0.16 -1.81 14.06
CA ALA A 27 -0.35 -0.86 15.14
C ALA A 27 -1.85 -0.60 15.37
N ASP A 28 -2.29 -0.47 16.62
CA ASP A 28 -3.69 -0.25 16.98
C ASP A 28 -4.33 0.95 16.27
N ASN A 29 -3.49 1.94 15.93
CA ASN A 29 -3.91 3.14 15.20
C ASN A 29 -3.75 3.03 13.68
N MET A 30 -3.49 1.85 13.08
CA MET A 30 -3.39 1.71 11.63
C MET A 30 -4.68 2.18 10.96
N THR A 31 -4.56 3.14 10.05
CA THR A 31 -5.66 3.73 9.27
C THR A 31 -5.30 3.95 7.79
N PHE A 32 -4.14 3.43 7.35
CA PHE A 32 -3.65 3.49 5.98
C PHE A 32 -2.80 2.27 5.65
N PHE A 33 -2.99 1.73 4.44
CA PHE A 33 -2.08 0.75 3.83
C PHE A 33 -2.22 0.73 2.29
N VAL A 34 -1.23 0.12 1.61
CA VAL A 34 -1.30 -0.26 0.20
C VAL A 34 -1.79 -1.70 0.13
N THR A 35 -2.69 -2.05 -0.78
CA THR A 35 -3.14 -3.46 -0.92
C THR A 35 -1.97 -4.38 -1.26
N SER A 36 -1.86 -5.55 -0.62
CA SER A 36 -0.81 -6.54 -0.93
C SER A 36 -1.12 -7.37 -2.17
N ALA A 37 -2.33 -7.27 -2.71
CA ALA A 37 -2.79 -8.00 -3.88
C ALA A 37 -3.89 -7.22 -4.62
N ASN A 38 -4.05 -7.52 -5.91
CA ASN A 38 -5.24 -7.13 -6.67
C ASN A 38 -6.35 -8.17 -6.43
N PRO A 39 -7.64 -7.79 -6.35
CA PRO A 39 -8.74 -8.75 -6.18
C PRO A 39 -8.98 -9.68 -7.38
N GLY A 40 -8.26 -9.51 -8.48
CA GLY A 40 -8.18 -10.56 -9.48
C GLY A 40 -8.26 -10.15 -10.96
N ASP A 41 -8.70 -8.94 -11.31
CA ASP A 41 -8.93 -8.56 -12.70
C ASP A 41 -8.51 -7.11 -13.02
N GLY A 42 -7.28 -6.76 -12.66
CA GLY A 42 -6.70 -5.45 -12.97
C GLY A 42 -7.54 -4.30 -12.45
N GLY A 43 -8.05 -3.45 -13.36
CA GLY A 43 -8.92 -2.32 -13.05
C GLY A 43 -10.38 -2.67 -12.80
N ASN A 44 -10.81 -3.92 -13.09
CA ASN A 44 -12.14 -4.40 -12.73
C ASN A 44 -12.15 -4.86 -11.26
N LEU A 45 -12.48 -3.96 -10.38
CA LEU A 45 -12.52 -4.16 -8.93
C LEU A 45 -13.94 -4.43 -8.42
N GLY A 46 -14.94 -4.54 -9.30
CA GLY A 46 -16.36 -4.58 -8.92
C GLY A 46 -16.88 -3.21 -8.49
N GLY A 47 -16.37 -2.15 -9.08
CA GLY A 47 -16.66 -0.76 -8.72
C GLY A 47 -16.07 -0.35 -7.38
N LEU A 48 -16.50 0.80 -6.84
CA LEU A 48 -16.04 1.27 -5.53
C LEU A 48 -16.41 0.31 -4.40
N SER A 49 -17.58 -0.34 -4.48
CA SER A 49 -18.02 -1.27 -3.44
C SER A 49 -17.14 -2.52 -3.36
N GLY A 50 -16.72 -3.07 -4.51
CA GLY A 50 -15.81 -4.20 -4.53
C GLY A 50 -14.41 -3.84 -4.03
N ALA A 51 -13.90 -2.68 -4.43
CA ALA A 51 -12.62 -2.17 -3.93
C ALA A 51 -12.63 -1.91 -2.41
N ASP A 52 -13.72 -1.35 -1.88
CA ASP A 52 -13.89 -1.13 -0.42
C ASP A 52 -13.94 -2.46 0.33
N ALA A 53 -14.70 -3.43 -0.18
CA ALA A 53 -14.77 -4.78 0.41
C ALA A 53 -13.40 -5.48 0.40
N HIS A 54 -12.58 -5.24 -0.62
CA HIS A 54 -11.21 -5.75 -0.66
C HIS A 54 -10.34 -5.09 0.42
N CYS A 55 -10.38 -3.76 0.59
CA CYS A 55 -9.71 -3.07 1.70
C CYS A 55 -10.11 -3.62 3.06
N GLU A 56 -11.42 -3.81 3.29
CA GLU A 56 -11.96 -4.38 4.53
C GLU A 56 -11.44 -5.80 4.79
N SER A 57 -11.44 -6.64 3.74
CA SER A 57 -10.96 -8.02 3.82
C SER A 57 -9.47 -8.10 4.20
N LEU A 58 -8.62 -7.25 3.56
CA LEU A 58 -7.20 -7.21 3.86
C LEU A 58 -6.92 -6.68 5.27
N ALA A 59 -7.62 -5.64 5.69
CA ALA A 59 -7.53 -5.10 7.04
C ALA A 59 -7.96 -6.14 8.09
N ALA A 60 -9.08 -6.83 7.85
CA ALA A 60 -9.59 -7.89 8.75
C ALA A 60 -8.60 -9.05 8.89
N ALA A 61 -7.92 -9.44 7.81
CA ALA A 61 -6.93 -10.53 7.81
C ALA A 61 -5.74 -10.27 8.74
N VAL A 62 -5.47 -9.01 9.07
CA VAL A 62 -4.39 -8.60 10.00
C VAL A 62 -4.92 -8.06 11.33
N GLY A 63 -6.22 -8.20 11.62
CA GLY A 63 -6.83 -7.79 12.88
C GLY A 63 -7.25 -6.32 12.95
N ALA A 64 -7.27 -5.60 11.81
CA ALA A 64 -7.66 -4.20 11.72
C ALA A 64 -9.05 -3.98 11.08
N GLY A 65 -9.92 -5.01 11.01
CA GLY A 65 -11.25 -4.98 10.38
C GLY A 65 -12.34 -4.26 11.17
N GLY A 66 -12.03 -3.65 12.31
CA GLY A 66 -13.02 -2.94 13.13
C GLY A 66 -13.26 -1.47 12.71
N LYS A 67 -12.76 -1.05 11.55
CA LYS A 67 -12.85 0.31 11.01
C LYS A 67 -13.57 0.32 9.67
N THR A 68 -14.07 1.47 9.23
CA THR A 68 -14.66 1.65 7.90
C THR A 68 -13.57 1.87 6.86
N TRP A 69 -13.15 0.84 6.16
CA TRP A 69 -12.12 0.93 5.15
C TRP A 69 -12.66 1.37 3.79
N ARG A 70 -11.94 2.28 3.13
CA ARG A 70 -12.28 2.81 1.81
C ARG A 70 -11.06 2.79 0.90
N ALA A 71 -11.26 2.33 -0.34
CA ALA A 71 -10.27 2.46 -1.39
C ALA A 71 -10.14 3.93 -1.82
N TYR A 72 -8.92 4.44 -1.95
CA TYR A 72 -8.66 5.77 -2.52
C TYR A 72 -8.78 5.71 -4.05
N LEU A 73 -10.00 5.71 -4.52
CA LEU A 73 -10.35 5.60 -5.93
C LEU A 73 -11.41 6.63 -6.28
N SER A 74 -11.19 7.41 -7.35
CA SER A 74 -12.21 8.27 -7.92
C SER A 74 -13.04 7.54 -8.97
N THR A 75 -14.25 8.01 -9.19
CA THR A 75 -15.09 7.64 -10.35
C THR A 75 -15.45 8.91 -11.13
N SER A 76 -16.16 8.79 -12.23
CA SER A 76 -16.63 9.93 -13.00
C SER A 76 -17.49 10.93 -12.20
N THR A 77 -18.01 10.54 -11.02
CA THR A 77 -18.92 11.36 -10.20
C THR A 77 -18.49 11.47 -8.74
N VAL A 78 -17.43 10.77 -8.31
CA VAL A 78 -16.98 10.73 -6.92
C VAL A 78 -15.48 11.00 -6.85
N ASP A 79 -15.08 11.98 -6.08
CA ASP A 79 -13.69 12.30 -5.77
C ASP A 79 -13.14 11.33 -4.71
N ALA A 80 -11.95 10.75 -4.92
CA ALA A 80 -11.31 9.87 -3.95
C ALA A 80 -11.10 10.54 -2.59
N ARG A 81 -10.70 11.81 -2.59
CA ARG A 81 -10.48 12.59 -1.37
C ARG A 81 -11.72 12.74 -0.48
N SER A 82 -12.92 12.64 -1.05
CA SER A 82 -14.17 12.78 -0.29
C SER A 82 -14.60 11.47 0.40
N ARG A 83 -13.91 10.36 0.12
CA ARG A 83 -14.29 9.01 0.56
C ARG A 83 -13.54 8.55 1.81
N ILE A 84 -12.38 9.11 2.07
CA ILE A 84 -11.39 8.58 3.00
C ILE A 84 -11.46 9.16 4.42
N GLY A 85 -12.49 9.96 4.74
CA GLY A 85 -12.59 10.62 6.05
C GLY A 85 -11.74 11.88 6.15
N ALA A 86 -11.43 12.30 7.37
CA ALA A 86 -10.73 13.55 7.66
C ALA A 86 -9.24 13.37 8.05
N GLY A 87 -8.83 12.16 8.44
CA GLY A 87 -7.52 11.86 9.03
C GLY A 87 -7.51 12.10 10.56
N PRO A 88 -6.37 12.00 11.25
CA PRO A 88 -5.07 11.65 10.68
C PRO A 88 -4.98 10.16 10.27
N TRP A 89 -4.09 9.85 9.33
CA TRP A 89 -3.86 8.48 8.89
C TRP A 89 -2.46 7.99 9.24
N TYR A 90 -2.39 6.74 9.68
CA TYR A 90 -1.18 6.07 10.13
C TYR A 90 -1.01 4.74 9.39
N ASN A 91 0.21 4.40 9.02
CA ASN A 91 0.51 3.11 8.42
C ASN A 91 0.52 1.97 9.45
N VAL A 92 0.76 0.75 8.98
CA VAL A 92 0.83 -0.46 9.79
C VAL A 92 1.88 -0.40 10.91
N GLY A 93 2.94 0.39 10.76
CA GLY A 93 3.96 0.64 11.80
C GLY A 93 3.63 1.79 12.74
N GLY A 94 2.44 2.40 12.63
CA GLY A 94 2.02 3.55 13.46
C GLY A 94 2.65 4.88 13.05
N VAL A 95 3.29 4.94 11.87
CA VAL A 95 3.85 6.19 11.34
C VAL A 95 2.74 7.02 10.69
N MET A 96 2.61 8.28 11.08
CA MET A 96 1.63 9.20 10.49
C MET A 96 1.97 9.50 9.04
N ILE A 97 1.01 9.23 8.13
CA ILE A 97 1.10 9.48 6.69
C ILE A 97 0.69 10.90 6.35
N ALA A 98 -0.40 11.37 6.94
CA ALA A 98 -0.91 12.72 6.82
C ALA A 98 -1.85 13.04 7.98
N SER A 99 -1.91 14.31 8.37
CA SER A 99 -2.75 14.81 9.46
C SER A 99 -4.17 15.15 9.02
N SER A 100 -4.40 15.35 7.73
CA SER A 100 -5.69 15.76 7.15
C SER A 100 -5.72 15.53 5.64
N VAL A 101 -6.90 15.66 5.02
CA VAL A 101 -7.06 15.61 3.55
C VAL A 101 -6.18 16.67 2.86
N ALA A 102 -6.09 17.87 3.39
CA ALA A 102 -5.24 18.93 2.81
C ALA A 102 -3.75 18.58 2.90
N ASP A 103 -3.31 18.03 4.03
CA ASP A 103 -1.93 17.58 4.23
C ASP A 103 -1.59 16.39 3.31
N LEU A 104 -2.50 15.42 3.16
CA LEU A 104 -2.33 14.28 2.27
C LEU A 104 -2.08 14.69 0.81
N HIS A 105 -2.77 15.74 0.33
CA HIS A 105 -2.64 16.24 -1.03
C HIS A 105 -1.63 17.39 -1.15
N SER A 106 -0.77 17.58 -0.15
CA SER A 106 0.34 18.53 -0.15
C SER A 106 1.68 17.82 -0.38
N VAL A 107 2.74 18.58 -0.52
CA VAL A 107 4.12 18.08 -0.58
C VAL A 107 4.60 17.49 0.75
N ASN A 108 3.87 17.72 1.85
CA ASN A 108 4.26 17.35 3.20
C ASN A 108 3.82 15.93 3.60
N ASN A 109 2.92 15.29 2.83
CA ASN A 109 2.51 13.91 3.11
C ASN A 109 3.73 12.99 3.18
N LYS A 110 3.61 11.91 3.94
CA LYS A 110 4.69 10.97 4.21
C LYS A 110 4.54 9.65 3.43
N ILE A 111 3.89 9.66 2.26
CA ILE A 111 3.87 8.52 1.35
C ILE A 111 5.25 8.44 0.68
N THR A 112 6.04 7.45 1.07
CA THR A 112 7.42 7.17 0.61
C THR A 112 7.62 5.66 0.52
N PRO A 113 8.72 5.15 -0.07
CA PRO A 113 9.00 3.71 -0.10
C PRO A 113 9.00 3.04 1.28
N GLU A 114 9.39 3.77 2.34
CA GLU A 114 9.50 3.27 3.71
C GLU A 114 8.16 3.28 4.46
N THR A 115 7.20 4.06 4.00
CA THR A 115 5.94 4.28 4.74
C THR A 115 4.70 3.80 4.00
N ALA A 116 4.73 3.74 2.66
CA ALA A 116 3.65 3.16 1.86
C ALA A 116 3.74 1.63 1.87
N LEU A 117 3.49 1.07 3.04
CA LEU A 117 3.54 -0.36 3.33
C LEU A 117 2.17 -0.99 3.08
N ASN A 118 2.16 -2.29 2.78
CA ASN A 118 0.93 -3.05 2.72
C ASN A 118 0.38 -3.38 4.12
N GLU A 119 -0.80 -3.98 4.20
CA GLU A 119 -1.47 -4.34 5.46
C GLU A 119 -0.65 -5.28 6.35
N LYS A 120 0.33 -6.00 5.77
CA LYS A 120 1.23 -6.94 6.49
C LYS A 120 2.54 -6.30 6.92
N GLY A 121 2.75 -5.01 6.61
CA GLY A 121 3.99 -4.28 6.92
C GLY A 121 5.11 -4.50 5.90
N ALA A 122 4.85 -5.16 4.78
CA ALA A 122 5.82 -5.30 3.72
C ALA A 122 5.72 -4.13 2.72
N SER A 123 6.86 -3.70 2.20
CA SER A 123 6.91 -2.77 1.07
C SER A 123 6.53 -3.49 -0.22
N PRO A 124 5.68 -2.92 -1.10
CA PRO A 124 5.60 -3.36 -2.48
C PRO A 124 6.99 -3.35 -3.17
N ASN A 125 7.11 -4.03 -4.30
CA ASN A 125 8.36 -4.01 -5.07
C ASN A 125 8.53 -2.65 -5.76
N TYR A 126 9.00 -1.66 -5.03
CA TYR A 126 9.25 -0.32 -5.52
C TYR A 126 10.51 -0.24 -6.40
N ILE A 127 10.71 0.90 -7.09
CA ILE A 127 11.89 1.12 -7.95
C ILE A 127 13.17 0.90 -7.15
N GLY A 128 14.10 0.10 -7.72
CA GLY A 128 15.35 -0.29 -7.05
C GLY A 128 15.25 -1.53 -6.16
N GLY A 129 14.05 -2.05 -5.95
CA GLY A 129 13.76 -3.28 -5.22
C GLY A 129 13.65 -4.53 -6.13
N PRO A 130 13.06 -5.62 -5.59
CA PRO A 130 12.80 -6.85 -6.35
C PRO A 130 11.95 -6.62 -7.60
N GLN A 131 12.08 -7.50 -8.59
CA GLN A 131 11.26 -7.49 -9.79
C GLN A 131 10.11 -8.52 -9.68
N PRO A 132 8.95 -8.30 -10.33
CA PRO A 132 8.62 -7.10 -11.13
C PRO A 132 8.37 -5.86 -10.26
N ASN A 133 8.62 -4.67 -10.83
CA ASN A 133 8.27 -3.41 -10.19
C ASN A 133 6.73 -3.32 -9.98
N GLN A 134 6.30 -2.78 -8.84
CA GLN A 134 4.89 -2.70 -8.41
C GLN A 134 4.55 -1.32 -7.84
N HIS A 135 5.18 -0.26 -8.32
CA HIS A 135 5.01 1.08 -7.74
C HIS A 135 3.78 1.84 -8.21
N ASP A 136 3.19 1.44 -9.34
CA ASP A 136 1.98 2.07 -9.87
C ASP A 136 0.75 1.66 -9.06
N MET A 137 0.06 2.65 -8.52
CA MET A 137 -1.17 2.49 -7.75
C MET A 137 -2.36 3.01 -8.56
N LEU A 138 -3.43 2.23 -8.65
CA LEU A 138 -4.71 2.67 -9.21
C LEU A 138 -5.31 3.76 -8.33
N THR A 139 -5.70 4.89 -8.92
CA THR A 139 -6.32 6.00 -8.18
C THR A 139 -7.47 6.65 -8.94
N GLY A 140 -7.36 6.78 -10.27
CA GLY A 140 -8.32 7.52 -11.08
C GLY A 140 -8.46 8.99 -10.66
N SER A 141 -7.42 9.57 -10.07
CA SER A 141 -7.48 10.87 -9.42
C SER A 141 -6.49 11.87 -10.01
N ASN A 142 -6.81 13.14 -9.96
CA ASN A 142 -5.89 14.24 -10.12
C ASN A 142 -5.07 14.44 -8.84
N GLU A 143 -3.98 15.20 -8.87
CA GLU A 143 -3.08 15.43 -7.72
C GLU A 143 -3.81 15.93 -6.46
N ASN A 144 -4.81 16.78 -6.63
CA ASN A 144 -5.62 17.31 -5.52
C ASN A 144 -6.71 16.33 -5.02
N GLY A 145 -6.74 15.10 -5.53
CA GLY A 145 -7.68 14.06 -5.13
C GLY A 145 -9.08 14.15 -5.74
N THR A 146 -9.29 15.07 -6.70
CA THR A 146 -10.52 15.10 -7.50
C THR A 146 -10.51 14.01 -8.57
N ALA A 147 -11.66 13.68 -9.13
CA ALA A 147 -11.79 12.68 -10.17
C ALA A 147 -11.01 13.05 -11.44
N SER A 148 -10.28 12.09 -12.01
CA SER A 148 -9.75 12.17 -13.37
C SER A 148 -10.74 11.56 -14.37
N ALA A 149 -10.50 11.75 -15.66
CA ALA A 149 -11.30 11.12 -16.70
C ALA A 149 -11.02 9.60 -16.90
N MET A 150 -9.94 9.09 -16.29
CA MET A 150 -9.44 7.71 -16.50
C MET A 150 -9.61 6.89 -15.23
N THR A 151 -10.63 6.04 -15.19
CA THR A 151 -11.05 5.28 -14.00
C THR A 151 -11.37 3.82 -14.29
N CYS A 152 -10.86 3.23 -15.41
CA CYS A 152 -11.24 1.89 -15.82
C CYS A 152 -12.77 1.68 -15.80
N ASN A 153 -13.50 2.62 -16.42
CA ASN A 153 -14.96 2.63 -16.43
C ASN A 153 -15.57 2.53 -15.00
N ASN A 154 -15.11 3.41 -14.12
CA ASN A 154 -15.50 3.41 -12.69
C ASN A 154 -15.19 2.08 -11.98
N TRP A 155 -14.04 1.48 -12.32
CA TRP A 155 -13.51 0.24 -11.72
C TRP A 155 -14.36 -1.01 -12.04
N THR A 156 -14.95 -1.03 -13.24
CA THR A 156 -15.74 -2.16 -13.75
C THR A 156 -15.18 -2.75 -15.05
N ASP A 157 -14.02 -2.25 -15.50
CA ASP A 157 -13.38 -2.71 -16.73
C ASP A 157 -11.94 -3.19 -16.46
N GLY A 158 -11.69 -4.46 -16.76
CA GLY A 158 -10.38 -5.13 -16.71
C GLY A 158 -9.81 -5.39 -18.10
N SER A 159 -10.20 -4.62 -19.13
CA SER A 159 -9.74 -4.80 -20.50
C SER A 159 -8.67 -3.79 -20.93
N ALA A 160 -8.12 -3.96 -22.13
CA ALA A 160 -7.19 -3.02 -22.75
C ALA A 160 -7.88 -1.75 -23.31
N ASN A 161 -9.22 -1.65 -23.28
CA ASN A 161 -9.96 -0.62 -23.99
C ASN A 161 -10.16 0.69 -23.21
N SER A 162 -9.91 0.67 -21.92
CA SER A 162 -9.96 1.84 -21.05
C SER A 162 -8.67 1.99 -20.26
N MET A 163 -8.52 3.10 -19.55
CA MET A 163 -7.31 3.42 -18.78
C MET A 163 -7.69 3.91 -17.38
N ALA A 164 -6.72 3.89 -16.48
CA ALA A 164 -6.78 4.56 -15.17
C ALA A 164 -5.65 5.57 -15.03
N THR A 165 -5.89 6.66 -14.29
CA THR A 165 -4.81 7.47 -13.74
C THR A 165 -4.14 6.70 -12.61
N LEU A 166 -2.80 6.64 -12.65
CA LEU A 166 -1.94 5.97 -11.70
C LEU A 166 -1.15 6.97 -10.88
N GLY A 167 -0.88 6.62 -9.61
CA GLY A 167 0.10 7.29 -8.78
C GLY A 167 1.28 6.37 -8.48
N HIS A 168 2.41 6.91 -8.03
CA HIS A 168 3.56 6.11 -7.62
C HIS A 168 3.65 6.00 -6.10
N GLY A 169 3.51 4.77 -5.57
CA GLY A 169 3.58 4.51 -4.13
C GLY A 169 4.93 4.86 -3.52
N ASP A 170 6.00 4.80 -4.29
CA ASP A 170 7.35 5.19 -3.91
C ASP A 170 7.68 6.67 -4.24
N ARG A 171 6.80 7.36 -4.96
CA ARG A 171 7.04 8.72 -5.48
C ARG A 171 8.32 8.84 -6.32
N LEU A 172 8.80 7.76 -6.86
CA LEU A 172 9.94 7.72 -7.78
C LEU A 172 9.44 7.67 -9.22
N GLY A 173 10.20 8.21 -10.15
CA GLY A 173 9.86 8.23 -11.56
C GLY A 173 11.08 8.54 -12.42
N ARG A 174 10.93 8.29 -13.73
CA ARG A 174 12.01 8.55 -14.72
C ARG A 174 12.07 10.01 -15.18
N THR A 175 11.03 10.80 -14.90
CA THR A 175 10.90 12.18 -15.38
C THR A 175 10.92 13.12 -14.20
N GLU A 176 11.80 14.12 -14.21
CA GLU A 176 11.83 15.18 -13.21
C GLU A 176 10.45 15.87 -13.11
N GLY A 177 9.96 16.05 -11.89
CA GLY A 177 8.71 16.75 -11.58
C GLY A 177 7.46 15.89 -11.54
N VAL A 178 7.51 14.58 -11.85
CA VAL A 178 6.35 13.69 -11.85
C VAL A 178 6.46 12.66 -10.74
N ASN A 179 6.35 13.10 -9.49
CA ASN A 179 6.51 12.25 -8.30
C ASN A 179 5.25 12.27 -7.41
N SER A 180 4.08 12.35 -8.01
CA SER A 180 2.81 12.31 -7.28
C SER A 180 2.50 10.89 -6.83
N TRP A 181 2.08 10.76 -5.57
CA TRP A 181 1.65 9.46 -5.03
C TRP A 181 0.32 8.99 -5.64
N ASN A 182 -0.50 9.92 -6.17
CA ASN A 182 -1.86 9.63 -6.64
C ASN A 182 -2.14 10.02 -8.09
N SER A 183 -1.22 10.74 -8.79
CA SER A 183 -1.49 11.22 -10.15
C SER A 183 -0.18 11.46 -10.91
N VAL A 184 0.28 10.47 -11.67
CA VAL A 184 1.54 10.56 -12.43
C VAL A 184 1.31 10.39 -13.93
N HIS A 185 0.67 9.30 -14.36
CA HIS A 185 0.43 8.98 -15.76
C HIS A 185 -0.78 8.05 -15.94
N PRO A 186 -1.30 7.91 -17.16
CA PRO A 186 -2.29 6.88 -17.46
C PRO A 186 -1.66 5.49 -17.52
N SER A 187 -2.45 4.45 -17.22
CA SER A 187 -2.12 3.07 -17.54
C SER A 187 -2.19 2.83 -19.07
N GLN A 188 -1.62 1.72 -19.57
CA GLN A 188 -1.71 1.31 -20.96
C GLN A 188 -3.00 0.52 -21.26
N GLY A 189 -3.84 0.30 -20.28
CA GLY A 189 -5.10 -0.41 -20.27
C GLY A 189 -5.47 -0.76 -18.84
N CYS A 190 -6.59 -1.47 -18.65
CA CYS A 190 -7.08 -1.86 -17.32
C CYS A 190 -6.87 -3.34 -17.00
N ALA A 191 -6.47 -4.19 -17.96
CA ALA A 191 -6.07 -5.57 -17.68
C ALA A 191 -4.72 -5.62 -16.96
N LEU A 192 -4.46 -6.65 -16.16
CA LEU A 192 -3.19 -6.82 -15.42
C LEU A 192 -1.97 -6.76 -16.35
N GLU A 193 -2.04 -7.38 -17.53
CA GLU A 193 -0.97 -7.33 -18.53
C GLU A 193 -0.72 -5.93 -19.09
N ASN A 194 -1.69 -5.02 -19.03
CA ASN A 194 -1.55 -3.63 -19.45
C ASN A 194 -1.08 -2.70 -18.34
N LEU A 195 -1.21 -3.11 -17.07
CA LEU A 195 -0.68 -2.39 -15.91
C LEU A 195 0.81 -2.71 -15.68
N ALA A 196 1.21 -3.97 -15.89
CA ALA A 196 2.55 -4.46 -15.61
C ALA A 196 3.69 -3.72 -16.36
N PRO A 197 3.56 -3.33 -17.64
CA PRO A 197 4.65 -2.67 -18.38
C PRO A 197 5.12 -1.34 -17.79
N THR A 198 4.28 -0.64 -17.04
CA THR A 198 4.63 0.62 -16.37
C THR A 198 5.04 0.42 -14.91
N GLY A 199 4.92 -0.80 -14.38
CA GLY A 199 5.22 -1.12 -12.98
C GLY A 199 4.00 -1.22 -12.10
N GLY A 200 2.85 -1.58 -12.68
CA GLY A 200 1.60 -1.79 -11.96
C GLY A 200 1.32 -3.28 -11.70
N ALA A 201 0.65 -3.56 -10.61
CA ALA A 201 0.09 -4.87 -10.27
C ALA A 201 -1.39 -4.77 -9.87
N GLY A 202 -2.05 -3.68 -10.26
CA GLY A 202 -3.45 -3.40 -9.92
C GLY A 202 -3.68 -3.12 -8.44
N MET A 203 -2.65 -2.70 -7.71
CA MET A 203 -2.74 -2.31 -6.31
C MET A 203 -3.29 -0.89 -6.15
N PHE A 204 -3.83 -0.59 -4.97
CA PHE A 204 -4.37 0.71 -4.61
C PHE A 204 -4.25 0.97 -3.10
N TYR A 205 -4.52 2.22 -2.71
CA TYR A 205 -4.45 2.61 -1.30
C TYR A 205 -5.78 2.38 -0.59
N CYS A 206 -5.70 1.97 0.67
CA CYS A 206 -6.83 1.84 1.59
C CYS A 206 -6.67 2.81 2.76
N PHE A 207 -7.74 3.51 3.08
CA PHE A 207 -7.81 4.47 4.19
C PHE A 207 -9.01 4.13 5.08
N SER A 208 -8.86 4.28 6.40
CA SER A 208 -10.00 4.34 7.32
C SER A 208 -10.70 5.68 7.17
N ALA A 209 -12.02 5.65 7.03
CA ALA A 209 -12.88 6.83 6.92
C ALA A 209 -13.50 7.25 8.27
N ASP A 210 -13.15 6.56 9.38
CA ASP A 210 -13.63 6.85 10.72
C ASP A 210 -13.03 8.13 11.30
#